data_66b683f856cfe9897690cc76bec135ec
#
_entry.id   66b683f856cfe9897690cc76bec135ec
#
_cell.length_a   1.000
_cell.length_b   1.000
_cell.length_c   1.000
_cell.angle_alpha   90.00
_cell.angle_beta   90.00
_cell.angle_gamma   90.00
#
_symmetry.space_group_name_H-M   'P 1'
#
loop_
_entity.id
_entity.type
_entity.pdbx_description
1 polymer ?
#
loop_
_entity_poly.entity_id
_entity_poly.type
_entity_poly.pdbx_seq_one_letter_code
_entity_poly.pdbx_strand_id
1 'polypeptide(L)'
;KASFESMGLDDQIIKDKTYFMIFRGEEFVGCGGWSNRRTLFGANHTPNRDKSFLNPKIDSAKIRAMYTHPRWARKGIGSLIIELAEAEASKAGFKKCELMATQAGEPLYKVKGYRVTEEILYKSLSGLTVPMMKMEKRI
;
A
#
# COMPACT_ATOMS: atom_id res chain seq x y z
N LYS A 1 -6.23 15.09 -3.60
CA LYS A 1 -6.47 14.81 -5.02
C LYS A 1 -5.37 13.97 -5.65
N ALA A 2 -4.11 14.30 -5.35
CA ALA A 2 -3.01 13.50 -5.88
C ALA A 2 -3.08 12.06 -5.38
N SER A 3 -3.43 11.85 -4.10
CA SER A 3 -3.57 10.50 -3.57
C SER A 3 -4.73 9.75 -4.24
N PHE A 4 -5.79 10.47 -4.60
CA PHE A 4 -6.90 9.85 -5.31
C PHE A 4 -6.47 9.39 -6.71
N GLU A 5 -5.68 10.19 -7.42
CA GLU A 5 -5.17 9.80 -8.73
C GLU A 5 -4.27 8.56 -8.66
N SER A 6 -3.34 8.54 -7.71
CA SER A 6 -2.35 7.47 -7.61
C SER A 6 -2.90 6.23 -6.92
N MET A 7 -3.92 6.39 -6.09
CA MET A 7 -4.50 5.31 -5.29
C MET A 7 -5.96 5.04 -5.67
N GLY A 8 -6.38 5.44 -6.86
CA GLY A 8 -7.71 5.17 -7.37
C GLY A 8 -7.95 3.68 -7.55
N LEU A 9 -8.97 3.35 -8.32
CA LEU A 9 -9.38 1.95 -8.51
C LEU A 9 -8.21 1.06 -8.91
N ASP A 10 -7.98 0.00 -8.17
CA ASP A 10 -6.96 -1.01 -8.45
C ASP A 10 -7.64 -2.37 -8.56
N ASP A 11 -8.07 -2.72 -9.78
CA ASP A 11 -8.75 -3.98 -10.02
C ASP A 11 -7.87 -5.18 -9.76
N GLN A 12 -6.55 -5.02 -9.90
CA GLN A 12 -5.67 -6.18 -9.83
C GLN A 12 -5.65 -6.79 -8.44
N ILE A 13 -5.58 -5.96 -7.37
CA ILE A 13 -5.58 -6.52 -6.02
C ILE A 13 -6.94 -7.07 -5.63
N ILE A 14 -8.02 -6.56 -6.24
CA ILE A 14 -9.35 -7.12 -6.03
C ILE A 14 -9.43 -8.50 -6.69
N LYS A 15 -8.96 -8.63 -7.94
CA LYS A 15 -8.92 -9.90 -8.66
C LYS A 15 -8.03 -10.92 -7.95
N ASP A 16 -6.92 -10.47 -7.39
CA ASP A 16 -5.98 -11.33 -6.68
C ASP A 16 -6.48 -11.70 -5.28
N LYS A 17 -7.58 -11.10 -4.83
CA LYS A 17 -8.16 -11.34 -3.50
C LYS A 17 -7.22 -10.94 -2.37
N THR A 18 -6.47 -9.87 -2.58
CA THR A 18 -5.50 -9.36 -1.60
C THR A 18 -5.92 -8.01 -1.04
N TYR A 19 -7.19 -7.67 -1.19
CA TYR A 19 -7.76 -6.40 -0.76
C TYR A 19 -8.68 -6.60 0.43
N PHE A 20 -8.53 -5.74 1.45
CA PHE A 20 -9.32 -5.79 2.68
C PHE A 20 -10.19 -4.56 2.79
N MET A 21 -11.45 -4.75 3.13
CA MET A 21 -12.35 -3.68 3.52
C MET A 21 -12.65 -3.84 5.00
N ILE A 22 -12.44 -2.78 5.77
CA ILE A 22 -12.58 -2.84 7.23
C ILE A 22 -13.86 -2.13 7.63
N PHE A 23 -14.67 -2.82 8.41
CA PHE A 23 -15.92 -2.29 8.92
C PHE A 23 -15.93 -2.34 10.44
N ARG A 24 -16.63 -1.39 11.06
CA ARG A 24 -17.02 -1.49 12.45
C ARG A 24 -18.54 -1.57 12.46
N GLY A 25 -19.08 -2.76 12.71
CA GLY A 25 -20.50 -3.03 12.50
C GLY A 25 -20.81 -2.85 11.01
N GLU A 26 -21.68 -1.92 10.68
CA GLU A 26 -22.05 -1.63 9.30
C GLU A 26 -21.32 -0.41 8.73
N GLU A 27 -20.48 0.25 9.53
CA GLU A 27 -19.77 1.44 9.09
C GLU A 27 -18.44 1.08 8.45
N PHE A 28 -18.22 1.57 7.22
CA PHE A 28 -16.95 1.41 6.53
C PHE A 28 -15.92 2.37 7.14
N VAL A 29 -14.79 1.84 7.61
CA VAL A 29 -13.78 2.66 8.29
C VAL A 29 -12.44 2.71 7.56
N GLY A 30 -12.17 1.79 6.66
CA GLY A 30 -10.92 1.83 5.91
C GLY A 30 -10.75 0.63 5.00
N CYS A 31 -9.73 0.70 4.17
CA CYS A 31 -9.41 -0.39 3.26
C CYS A 31 -7.94 -0.33 2.89
N GLY A 32 -7.47 -1.41 2.30
CA GLY A 32 -6.12 -1.51 1.80
C GLY A 32 -5.81 -2.95 1.46
N GLY A 33 -4.62 -3.18 0.97
CA GLY A 33 -4.24 -4.52 0.62
C GLY A 33 -2.78 -4.62 0.26
N TRP A 34 -2.44 -5.74 -0.37
CA TRP A 34 -1.08 -6.00 -0.81
C TRP A 34 -1.11 -6.62 -2.19
N SER A 35 0.03 -6.70 -2.82
CA SER A 35 0.15 -7.29 -4.15
C SER A 35 1.43 -8.09 -4.27
N ASN A 36 1.32 -9.23 -4.95
CA ASN A 36 2.48 -10.03 -5.34
C ASN A 36 2.92 -9.70 -6.76
N ARG A 37 2.58 -8.51 -7.23
CA ARG A 37 2.94 -8.05 -8.58
C ARG A 37 3.92 -6.89 -8.51
N ARG A 38 4.64 -6.63 -9.60
CA ARG A 38 5.82 -5.76 -9.57
C ARG A 38 5.53 -4.29 -9.36
N THR A 39 4.40 -3.77 -9.86
CA THR A 39 4.11 -2.34 -9.71
C THR A 39 3.90 -2.00 -8.24
N LEU A 40 4.73 -1.09 -7.73
CA LEU A 40 4.72 -0.71 -6.32
C LEU A 40 3.51 0.15 -5.94
N PHE A 41 3.03 0.99 -6.85
CA PHE A 41 1.91 1.89 -6.60
C PHE A 41 1.20 2.21 -7.91
N GLY A 42 0.07 2.92 -7.78
CA GLY A 42 -0.70 3.35 -8.93
C GLY A 42 -2.02 2.59 -9.05
N ALA A 43 -2.83 2.99 -10.02
CA ALA A 43 -4.11 2.38 -10.32
C ALA A 43 -4.08 1.83 -11.75
N ASN A 44 -5.18 1.28 -12.23
CA ASN A 44 -5.24 0.66 -13.55
C ASN A 44 -4.77 1.57 -14.68
N HIS A 45 -4.97 2.87 -14.55
CA HIS A 45 -4.62 3.85 -15.57
C HIS A 45 -3.18 4.36 -15.47
N THR A 46 -2.41 3.87 -14.49
CA THR A 46 -1.03 4.33 -14.29
C THR A 46 -0.14 3.84 -15.44
N PRO A 47 0.61 4.74 -16.12
CA PRO A 47 1.50 4.33 -17.20
C PRO A 47 2.59 3.39 -16.73
N ASN A 48 3.00 2.49 -17.61
CA ASN A 48 4.11 1.55 -17.37
C ASN A 48 3.87 0.62 -16.18
N ARG A 49 2.62 0.37 -15.84
CA ARG A 49 2.29 -0.58 -14.77
C ARG A 49 2.64 -2.00 -15.21
N ASP A 50 3.52 -2.65 -14.45
CA ASP A 50 3.95 -4.01 -14.68
C ASP A 50 3.16 -4.97 -13.80
N LYS A 51 2.39 -5.87 -14.42
CA LYS A 51 1.53 -6.83 -13.72
C LYS A 51 2.17 -8.19 -13.49
N SER A 52 3.44 -8.37 -13.84
CA SER A 52 4.10 -9.66 -13.65
C SER A 52 4.22 -9.99 -12.16
N PHE A 53 4.28 -11.29 -11.86
CA PHE A 53 4.38 -11.75 -10.47
C PHE A 53 5.77 -11.52 -9.90
N LEU A 54 5.81 -11.26 -8.59
CA LEU A 54 7.04 -11.18 -7.84
C LEU A 54 7.46 -12.59 -7.41
N ASN A 55 8.76 -12.74 -7.18
CA ASN A 55 9.31 -13.97 -6.61
C ASN A 55 9.44 -13.79 -5.10
N PRO A 56 8.66 -14.52 -4.28
CA PRO A 56 8.70 -14.35 -2.82
C PRO A 56 10.06 -14.56 -2.19
N LYS A 57 10.94 -15.31 -2.85
CA LYS A 57 12.28 -15.61 -2.32
C LYS A 57 13.22 -14.41 -2.41
N ILE A 58 13.00 -13.50 -3.36
CA ILE A 58 13.92 -12.38 -3.60
C ILE A 58 13.25 -11.02 -3.59
N ASP A 59 11.94 -10.95 -3.84
CA ASP A 59 11.21 -9.70 -3.95
C ASP A 59 10.43 -9.40 -2.68
N SER A 60 10.08 -8.13 -2.48
CA SER A 60 9.20 -7.70 -1.39
C SER A 60 7.76 -7.69 -1.86
N ALA A 61 6.83 -8.11 -0.98
CA ALA A 61 5.42 -7.93 -1.24
C ALA A 61 5.09 -6.42 -1.19
N LYS A 62 4.14 -5.98 -2.00
CA LYS A 62 3.81 -4.56 -2.11
C LYS A 62 2.55 -4.25 -1.31
N ILE A 63 2.66 -3.41 -0.28
CA ILE A 63 1.49 -2.89 0.45
C ILE A 63 0.97 -1.70 -0.35
N ARG A 64 -0.34 -1.64 -0.59
CA ARG A 64 -0.88 -0.58 -1.44
C ARG A 64 -2.35 -0.31 -1.21
N ALA A 65 -2.84 0.78 -1.80
CA ALA A 65 -4.25 1.18 -1.77
C ALA A 65 -4.79 1.40 -0.36
N MET A 66 -3.93 1.85 0.57
CA MET A 66 -4.31 2.10 1.97
C MET A 66 -5.20 3.34 2.08
N TYR A 67 -6.31 3.21 2.78
CA TYR A 67 -7.21 4.32 3.07
C TYR A 67 -7.85 4.14 4.44
N THR A 68 -7.89 5.21 5.21
CA THR A 68 -8.64 5.26 6.48
C THR A 68 -9.64 6.39 6.39
N HIS A 69 -10.90 6.12 6.73
CA HIS A 69 -11.92 7.16 6.75
C HIS A 69 -11.49 8.25 7.75
N PRO A 70 -11.61 9.55 7.41
CA PRO A 70 -11.10 10.62 8.28
C PRO A 70 -11.64 10.60 9.71
N ARG A 71 -12.89 10.19 9.90
CA ARG A 71 -13.47 10.05 11.23
C ARG A 71 -12.81 8.98 12.08
N TRP A 72 -12.09 8.06 11.44
CA TRP A 72 -11.46 6.91 12.10
C TRP A 72 -9.94 7.03 12.09
N ALA A 73 -9.40 8.19 11.71
CA ALA A 73 -7.96 8.42 11.73
C ALA A 73 -7.42 8.26 13.15
N ARG A 74 -6.20 7.72 13.26
CA ARG A 74 -5.50 7.51 14.54
C ARG A 74 -6.23 6.57 15.50
N LYS A 75 -7.05 5.66 14.99
CA LYS A 75 -7.78 4.68 15.81
C LYS A 75 -7.32 3.25 15.54
N GLY A 76 -6.14 3.09 14.94
CA GLY A 76 -5.56 1.77 14.72
C GLY A 76 -5.98 1.07 13.44
N ILE A 77 -6.77 1.71 12.58
CA ILE A 77 -7.24 1.08 11.34
C ILE A 77 -6.07 0.81 10.39
N GLY A 78 -5.19 1.79 10.19
CA GLY A 78 -4.02 1.60 9.34
C GLY A 78 -3.11 0.50 9.85
N SER A 79 -2.88 0.43 11.16
CA SER A 79 -2.10 -0.65 11.76
C SER A 79 -2.73 -2.01 11.48
N LEU A 80 -4.05 -2.12 11.61
CA LEU A 80 -4.75 -3.38 11.37
C LEU A 80 -4.57 -3.83 9.91
N ILE A 81 -4.73 -2.91 8.96
CA ILE A 81 -4.58 -3.23 7.55
C ILE A 81 -3.17 -3.73 7.26
N ILE A 82 -2.16 -3.05 7.80
CA ILE A 82 -0.76 -3.45 7.61
C ILE A 82 -0.54 -4.86 8.18
N GLU A 83 -1.05 -5.13 9.37
CA GLU A 83 -0.89 -6.44 10.01
C GLU A 83 -1.55 -7.55 9.19
N LEU A 84 -2.75 -7.30 8.66
CA LEU A 84 -3.43 -8.27 7.81
C LEU A 84 -2.63 -8.53 6.53
N ALA A 85 -2.14 -7.48 5.89
CA ALA A 85 -1.36 -7.61 4.67
C ALA A 85 -0.06 -8.37 4.92
N GLU A 86 0.65 -8.05 6.00
CA GLU A 86 1.89 -8.74 6.36
C GLU A 86 1.65 -10.22 6.64
N ALA A 87 0.57 -10.54 7.33
CA ALA A 87 0.25 -11.93 7.63
C ALA A 87 0.01 -12.74 6.36
N GLU A 88 -0.74 -12.17 5.42
CA GLU A 88 -1.01 -12.86 4.16
C GLU A 88 0.22 -12.96 3.27
N ALA A 89 1.02 -11.91 3.23
CA ALA A 89 2.27 -11.93 2.46
C ALA A 89 3.21 -13.00 3.01
N SER A 90 3.30 -13.11 4.33
CA SER A 90 4.11 -14.14 4.98
C SER A 90 3.63 -15.54 4.61
N LYS A 91 2.32 -15.76 4.61
CA LYS A 91 1.75 -17.05 4.19
C LYS A 91 2.07 -17.37 2.74
N ALA A 92 2.18 -16.36 1.89
CA ALA A 92 2.52 -16.53 0.48
C ALA A 92 4.02 -16.74 0.27
N GLY A 93 4.83 -16.71 1.33
CA GLY A 93 6.27 -17.00 1.26
C GLY A 93 7.16 -15.77 1.23
N PHE A 94 6.60 -14.57 1.29
CA PHE A 94 7.40 -13.35 1.27
C PHE A 94 8.10 -13.14 2.61
N LYS A 95 9.33 -12.64 2.54
CA LYS A 95 10.15 -12.34 3.72
C LYS A 95 10.25 -10.84 3.98
N LYS A 96 9.75 -10.02 3.07
CA LYS A 96 9.80 -8.56 3.17
C LYS A 96 8.53 -7.97 2.59
N CYS A 97 8.18 -6.80 3.12
CA CYS A 97 7.12 -5.96 2.54
C CYS A 97 7.70 -4.59 2.23
N GLU A 98 7.20 -3.96 1.19
CA GLU A 98 7.54 -2.57 0.88
C GLU A 98 6.29 -1.80 0.50
N LEU A 99 6.37 -0.49 0.62
CA LEU A 99 5.27 0.39 0.29
C LEU A 99 5.82 1.74 -0.15
N MET A 100 4.95 2.53 -0.75
CA MET A 100 5.25 3.90 -1.11
C MET A 100 4.47 4.80 -0.16
N ALA A 101 5.16 5.55 0.67
CA ALA A 101 4.55 6.40 1.69
C ALA A 101 4.53 7.86 1.26
N THR A 102 3.44 8.56 1.62
CA THR A 102 3.43 10.01 1.61
C THR A 102 3.99 10.52 2.92
N GLN A 103 4.27 11.83 3.01
CA GLN A 103 4.74 12.41 4.26
C GLN A 103 3.74 12.21 5.41
N ALA A 104 2.45 12.24 5.09
CA ALA A 104 1.42 12.05 6.12
C ALA A 104 1.39 10.63 6.66
N GLY A 105 1.71 9.63 5.83
CA GLY A 105 1.68 8.22 6.25
C GLY A 105 2.97 7.73 6.89
N GLU A 106 4.07 8.43 6.66
CA GLU A 106 5.38 7.98 7.13
C GLU A 106 5.44 7.66 8.63
N PRO A 107 4.88 8.50 9.53
CA PRO A 107 4.97 8.20 10.96
C PRO A 107 4.35 6.85 11.35
N LEU A 108 3.21 6.51 10.76
CA LEU A 108 2.57 5.22 11.02
C LEU A 108 3.48 4.07 10.58
N TYR A 109 4.03 4.15 9.38
CA TYR A 109 4.84 3.06 8.86
C TYR A 109 6.13 2.89 9.67
N LYS A 110 6.74 3.99 10.14
CA LYS A 110 7.90 3.90 11.02
C LYS A 110 7.56 3.17 12.33
N VAL A 111 6.40 3.48 12.92
CA VAL A 111 5.95 2.79 14.14
C VAL A 111 5.76 1.30 13.86
N LYS A 112 5.31 0.94 12.68
CA LYS A 112 5.13 -0.46 12.31
C LYS A 112 6.41 -1.17 11.89
N GLY A 113 7.55 -0.48 11.96
CA GLY A 113 8.84 -1.10 11.70
C GLY A 113 9.42 -0.89 10.30
N TYR A 114 8.75 -0.08 9.50
CA TYR A 114 9.25 0.23 8.15
C TYR A 114 10.32 1.32 8.22
N ARG A 115 11.27 1.24 7.29
CA ARG A 115 12.33 2.25 7.18
C ARG A 115 12.38 2.77 5.74
N VAL A 116 12.76 4.03 5.58
CA VAL A 116 12.89 4.66 4.27
C VAL A 116 14.13 4.09 3.57
N THR A 117 13.95 3.60 2.35
CA THR A 117 15.05 3.10 1.52
C THR A 117 15.33 4.02 0.34
N GLU A 118 14.36 4.82 -0.07
CA GLU A 118 14.52 5.72 -1.21
C GLU A 118 13.50 6.85 -1.13
N GLU A 119 13.93 8.07 -1.53
CA GLU A 119 13.03 9.20 -1.64
C GLU A 119 12.77 9.48 -3.11
N ILE A 120 11.50 9.66 -3.49
CA ILE A 120 11.08 9.79 -4.88
C ILE A 120 10.15 10.98 -5.01
N LEU A 121 10.30 11.74 -6.10
CA LEU A 121 9.32 12.75 -6.47
C LEU A 121 8.38 12.15 -7.51
N TYR A 122 7.14 11.91 -7.09
CA TYR A 122 6.12 11.36 -7.97
C TYR A 122 5.37 12.50 -8.66
N LYS A 123 5.30 12.45 -9.98
CA LYS A 123 4.55 13.45 -10.75
C LYS A 123 3.18 12.84 -11.10
N SER A 124 2.12 13.44 -10.56
CA SER A 124 0.78 12.96 -10.81
C SER A 124 0.30 13.35 -12.21
N LEU A 125 -0.80 12.74 -12.64
CA LEU A 125 -1.40 13.04 -13.95
C LEU A 125 -1.87 14.49 -14.05
N SER A 126 -2.22 15.11 -12.93
CA SER A 126 -2.62 16.52 -12.90
C SER A 126 -1.44 17.49 -12.94
N GLY A 127 -0.21 16.98 -12.97
CA GLY A 127 1.00 17.80 -13.02
C GLY A 127 1.57 18.16 -11.66
N LEU A 128 0.92 17.76 -10.56
CA LEU A 128 1.42 17.99 -9.21
C LEU A 128 2.62 17.09 -8.94
N THR A 129 3.61 17.63 -8.22
CA THR A 129 4.75 16.85 -7.77
C THR A 129 4.54 16.51 -6.30
N VAL A 130 4.56 15.22 -5.97
CA VAL A 130 4.32 14.74 -4.62
C VAL A 130 5.56 14.01 -4.14
N PRO A 131 6.18 14.45 -3.03
CA PRO A 131 7.29 13.68 -2.45
C PRO A 131 6.76 12.40 -1.82
N MET A 132 7.40 11.29 -2.17
CA MET A 132 7.04 9.99 -1.65
C MET A 132 8.30 9.26 -1.20
N MET A 133 8.13 8.31 -0.28
CA MET A 133 9.23 7.55 0.25
C MET A 133 8.95 6.07 0.08
N LYS A 134 9.89 5.37 -0.52
CA LYS A 134 9.84 3.92 -0.55
C LYS A 134 10.29 3.42 0.82
N MET A 135 9.47 2.60 1.45
CA MET A 135 9.77 2.07 2.77
C MET A 135 9.69 0.54 2.75
N GLU A 136 10.48 -0.09 3.58
CA GLU A 136 10.64 -1.53 3.59
C GLU A 136 10.74 -2.08 5.00
N LYS A 137 10.25 -3.33 5.17
CA LYS A 137 10.30 -4.04 6.45
C LYS A 137 10.47 -5.53 6.20
N ARG A 138 11.29 -6.19 7.01
CA ARG A 138 11.32 -7.66 7.06
C ARG A 138 10.15 -8.18 7.88
N ILE A 139 9.55 -9.24 7.41
CA ILE A 139 8.42 -9.85 8.09
C ILE A 139 8.69 -11.31 8.44
#